data_1d841fbb0f8ab4f845886331b0b588c6
#
_entry.id   1d841fbb0f8ab4f845886331b0b588c6
#
_cell.length_a   1.000
_cell.length_b   1.000
_cell.length_c   1.000
_cell.angle_alpha   90.00
_cell.angle_beta   90.00
_cell.angle_gamma   90.00
#
_symmetry.space_group_name_H-M   'P 1'
#
loop_
_entity.id
_entity.type
_entity.pdbx_description
1 polymer ?
#
loop_
_entity_poly.entity_id
_entity_poly.type
_entity_poly.pdbx_seq_one_letter_code
_entity_poly.pdbx_strand_id
1 'polypeptide(L)'
;MERSVLQGLAAFRWGAWLWMATVLLVSRDQLDRPVVAIALVGVALAVTIADTVLLRTDVTSLCRPGPVLLELAVAAALVVGDGFVYGPDHAFSTSQSLGSVWPLAGILGAGVALGPVGAALSGITIGLCRVAAVAVNGAPIDSGGKVLSLTNTIVFYALGGAAAGYLARLLRRAEGEISAARAREEVARTLHDGVLQTLAIVERRATDPALARMAREQERDLREYLFGIARAGAPLAAGDAGHTDVGPPLRAAAARCEDHFGSRVQVVVADDLPDLPPAHVSALAGAAGEAMVNAGKHGAASKVLVYVEPSEDGGVFCSVKDDGAGFDTATTPEGVGLSRSIRGRMAEVGGRVEVRSAPGQGTEVLLWLP
;
A
#
# COMPACT_ATOMS: atom_id res chain seq x y z
N MET A 1 -8.99 -10.30 -5.40
CA MET A 1 -9.29 -10.10 -3.96
C MET A 1 -10.47 -9.17 -3.72
N GLU A 2 -10.64 -8.06 -4.44
CA GLU A 2 -11.91 -7.30 -4.36
C GLU A 2 -13.11 -8.23 -4.48
N ARG A 3 -13.02 -9.18 -5.41
CA ARG A 3 -14.07 -10.21 -5.58
C ARG A 3 -14.24 -11.12 -4.35
N SER A 4 -13.14 -11.46 -3.65
CA SER A 4 -13.20 -12.28 -2.44
C SER A 4 -13.81 -11.55 -1.25
N VAL A 5 -13.47 -10.25 -1.07
CA VAL A 5 -14.07 -9.39 -0.04
C VAL A 5 -15.57 -9.20 -0.31
N LEU A 6 -15.94 -8.93 -1.56
CA LEU A 6 -17.34 -8.79 -1.96
C LEU A 6 -18.12 -10.11 -1.87
N GLN A 7 -17.47 -11.26 -2.12
CA GLN A 7 -18.06 -12.58 -1.86
C GLN A 7 -18.32 -12.81 -0.36
N GLY A 8 -17.37 -12.44 0.50
CA GLY A 8 -17.55 -12.47 1.95
C GLY A 8 -18.70 -11.58 2.42
N LEU A 9 -18.80 -10.37 1.85
CA LEU A 9 -19.91 -9.45 2.15
C LEU A 9 -21.26 -10.01 1.66
N ALA A 10 -21.31 -10.63 0.49
CA ALA A 10 -22.52 -11.30 0.01
C ALA A 10 -22.93 -12.47 0.91
N ALA A 11 -21.97 -13.29 1.36
CA ALA A 11 -22.24 -14.36 2.31
C ALA A 11 -22.78 -13.81 3.65
N PHE A 12 -22.21 -12.71 4.13
CA PHE A 12 -22.69 -12.02 5.33
C PHE A 12 -24.14 -11.50 5.15
N ARG A 13 -24.47 -10.88 3.99
CA ARG A 13 -25.85 -10.43 3.69
C ARG A 13 -26.86 -11.56 3.74
N TRP A 14 -26.51 -12.71 3.14
CA TRP A 14 -27.38 -13.89 3.18
C TRP A 14 -27.55 -14.41 4.61
N GLY A 15 -26.48 -14.50 5.40
CA GLY A 15 -26.55 -14.88 6.81
C GLY A 15 -27.39 -13.92 7.63
N ALA A 16 -27.22 -12.61 7.45
CA ALA A 16 -27.98 -11.56 8.11
C ALA A 16 -29.47 -11.60 7.72
N TRP A 17 -29.77 -11.86 6.43
CA TRP A 17 -31.14 -12.02 5.98
C TRP A 17 -31.82 -13.29 6.57
N LEU A 18 -31.12 -14.43 6.59
CA LEU A 18 -31.59 -15.65 7.24
C LEU A 18 -31.89 -15.45 8.72
N TRP A 19 -30.99 -14.74 9.41
CA TRP A 19 -31.20 -14.35 10.80
C TRP A 19 -32.47 -13.51 10.97
N MET A 20 -32.63 -12.47 10.14
CA MET A 20 -33.82 -11.61 10.17
C MET A 20 -35.12 -12.39 9.88
N ALA A 21 -35.08 -13.31 8.93
CA ALA A 21 -36.22 -14.20 8.66
C ALA A 21 -36.55 -15.12 9.86
N THR A 22 -35.49 -15.60 10.56
CA THR A 22 -35.67 -16.39 11.78
C THR A 22 -36.31 -15.55 12.90
N VAL A 23 -35.82 -14.31 13.10
CA VAL A 23 -36.38 -13.38 14.07
C VAL A 23 -37.87 -13.11 13.75
N LEU A 24 -38.20 -12.86 12.48
CA LEU A 24 -39.59 -12.66 12.05
C LEU A 24 -40.50 -13.86 12.43
N LEU A 25 -40.02 -15.08 12.21
CA LEU A 25 -40.79 -16.31 12.52
C LEU A 25 -40.93 -16.53 14.03
N VAL A 26 -39.86 -16.31 14.80
CA VAL A 26 -39.84 -16.56 16.25
C VAL A 26 -40.60 -15.48 17.03
N SER A 27 -40.47 -14.20 16.59
CA SER A 27 -41.13 -13.07 17.28
C SER A 27 -42.50 -12.70 16.71
N ARG A 28 -43.11 -13.56 15.88
CA ARG A 28 -44.38 -13.27 15.19
C ARG A 28 -45.48 -12.82 16.15
N ASP A 29 -45.53 -13.37 17.34
CA ASP A 29 -46.56 -13.07 18.35
C ASP A 29 -46.31 -11.74 19.08
N GLN A 30 -45.16 -11.10 18.85
CA GLN A 30 -44.78 -9.79 19.39
C GLN A 30 -44.93 -8.65 18.37
N LEU A 31 -45.41 -8.97 17.15
CA LEU A 31 -45.53 -8.01 16.06
C LEU A 31 -46.89 -7.31 16.11
N ASP A 32 -46.85 -5.98 16.30
CA ASP A 32 -48.07 -5.16 16.19
C ASP A 32 -48.53 -5.02 14.74
N ARG A 33 -47.58 -5.02 13.78
CA ARG A 33 -47.84 -4.85 12.35
C ARG A 33 -47.11 -5.89 11.50
N PRO A 34 -47.58 -7.13 11.43
CA PRO A 34 -46.87 -8.21 10.75
C PRO A 34 -46.69 -7.99 9.23
N VAL A 35 -47.65 -7.30 8.59
CA VAL A 35 -47.59 -7.01 7.15
C VAL A 35 -46.40 -6.09 6.83
N VAL A 36 -46.13 -5.09 7.70
CA VAL A 36 -44.99 -4.18 7.55
C VAL A 36 -43.69 -4.97 7.75
N ALA A 37 -43.62 -5.84 8.75
CA ALA A 37 -42.48 -6.70 9.00
C ALA A 37 -42.12 -7.56 7.78
N ILE A 38 -43.11 -8.26 7.21
CA ILE A 38 -42.95 -9.10 6.01
C ILE A 38 -42.48 -8.26 4.82
N ALA A 39 -43.04 -7.07 4.62
CA ALA A 39 -42.64 -6.19 3.52
C ALA A 39 -41.16 -5.76 3.67
N LEU A 40 -40.72 -5.37 4.87
CA LEU A 40 -39.33 -4.98 5.15
C LEU A 40 -38.35 -6.15 4.88
N VAL A 41 -38.66 -7.36 5.36
CA VAL A 41 -37.87 -8.56 5.10
C VAL A 41 -37.81 -8.90 3.61
N GLY A 42 -38.91 -8.69 2.89
CA GLY A 42 -39.00 -8.88 1.44
C GLY A 42 -38.13 -7.89 0.66
N VAL A 43 -38.12 -6.63 1.06
CA VAL A 43 -37.23 -5.57 0.45
C VAL A 43 -35.78 -5.91 0.69
N ALA A 44 -35.38 -6.28 1.91
CA ALA A 44 -34.03 -6.70 2.20
C ALA A 44 -33.59 -7.93 1.40
N LEU A 45 -34.52 -8.90 1.16
CA LEU A 45 -34.27 -10.02 0.28
C LEU A 45 -33.99 -9.58 -1.15
N ALA A 46 -34.84 -8.70 -1.68
CA ALA A 46 -34.68 -8.19 -3.05
C ALA A 46 -33.31 -7.51 -3.26
N VAL A 47 -32.89 -6.68 -2.31
CA VAL A 47 -31.57 -6.07 -2.35
C VAL A 47 -30.45 -7.12 -2.25
N THR A 48 -30.56 -8.08 -1.34
CA THR A 48 -29.58 -9.17 -1.19
C THR A 48 -29.43 -9.99 -2.48
N ILE A 49 -30.53 -10.27 -3.17
CA ILE A 49 -30.54 -10.95 -4.47
C ILE A 49 -29.89 -10.06 -5.54
N ALA A 50 -30.30 -8.79 -5.61
CA ALA A 50 -29.77 -7.84 -6.59
C ALA A 50 -28.23 -7.69 -6.47
N ASP A 51 -27.70 -7.53 -5.25
CA ASP A 51 -26.28 -7.45 -4.99
C ASP A 51 -25.54 -8.76 -5.35
N THR A 52 -26.19 -9.91 -5.11
CA THR A 52 -25.61 -11.21 -5.50
C THR A 52 -25.57 -11.37 -7.02
N VAL A 53 -26.54 -10.87 -7.76
CA VAL A 53 -26.56 -10.85 -9.23
C VAL A 53 -25.49 -9.90 -9.75
N LEU A 54 -25.39 -8.68 -9.21
CA LEU A 54 -24.35 -7.71 -9.58
C LEU A 54 -22.95 -8.27 -9.32
N LEU A 55 -22.74 -8.98 -8.23
CA LEU A 55 -21.44 -9.64 -7.93
C LEU A 55 -21.04 -10.65 -9.01
N ARG A 56 -22.01 -11.27 -9.70
CA ARG A 56 -21.74 -12.24 -10.77
C ARG A 56 -21.58 -11.58 -12.14
N THR A 57 -22.32 -10.51 -12.42
CA THR A 57 -22.40 -9.87 -13.73
C THR A 57 -21.51 -8.66 -13.88
N ASP A 58 -21.45 -7.77 -12.88
CA ASP A 58 -20.65 -6.53 -12.90
C ASP A 58 -20.22 -6.15 -11.48
N VAL A 59 -19.09 -6.73 -11.07
CA VAL A 59 -18.50 -6.52 -9.74
C VAL A 59 -18.20 -5.05 -9.46
N THR A 60 -17.84 -4.27 -10.49
CA THR A 60 -17.47 -2.86 -10.33
C THR A 60 -18.65 -1.98 -9.96
N SER A 61 -19.85 -2.38 -10.36
CA SER A 61 -21.08 -1.66 -10.02
C SER A 61 -21.40 -1.66 -8.54
N LEU A 62 -21.00 -2.69 -7.77
CA LEU A 62 -21.22 -2.75 -6.32
C LEU A 62 -20.47 -1.67 -5.54
N CYS A 63 -19.36 -1.15 -6.09
CA CYS A 63 -18.59 -0.06 -5.47
C CYS A 63 -19.06 1.34 -5.91
N ARG A 64 -20.07 1.43 -6.79
CA ARG A 64 -20.66 2.71 -7.20
C ARG A 64 -21.56 3.28 -6.09
N PRO A 65 -21.69 4.61 -6.01
CA PRO A 65 -22.49 5.25 -4.95
C PRO A 65 -23.96 4.84 -4.96
N GLY A 66 -24.54 4.56 -6.13
CA GLY A 66 -25.96 4.20 -6.26
C GLY A 66 -26.38 2.95 -5.46
N PRO A 67 -25.80 1.76 -5.73
CA PRO A 67 -26.08 0.55 -4.94
C PRO A 67 -25.79 0.71 -3.45
N VAL A 68 -24.68 1.36 -3.07
CA VAL A 68 -24.31 1.59 -1.67
C VAL A 68 -25.36 2.46 -0.97
N LEU A 69 -25.80 3.54 -1.60
CA LEU A 69 -26.83 4.43 -1.04
C LEU A 69 -28.18 3.72 -0.93
N LEU A 70 -28.55 2.86 -1.91
CA LEU A 70 -29.75 2.06 -1.85
C LEU A 70 -29.71 1.09 -0.67
N GLU A 71 -28.60 0.39 -0.50
CA GLU A 71 -28.40 -0.54 0.62
C GLU A 71 -28.51 0.17 1.98
N LEU A 72 -27.87 1.36 2.11
CA LEU A 72 -27.97 2.18 3.32
C LEU A 72 -29.39 2.72 3.55
N ALA A 73 -30.12 3.07 2.50
CA ALA A 73 -31.51 3.51 2.62
C ALA A 73 -32.40 2.37 3.11
N VAL A 74 -32.23 1.16 2.60
CA VAL A 74 -32.95 -0.03 3.08
C VAL A 74 -32.54 -0.38 4.51
N ALA A 75 -31.27 -0.27 4.87
CA ALA A 75 -30.79 -0.45 6.23
C ALA A 75 -31.45 0.55 7.21
N ALA A 76 -31.54 1.82 6.82
CA ALA A 76 -32.21 2.86 7.59
C ALA A 76 -33.72 2.57 7.72
N ALA A 77 -34.37 2.17 6.63
CA ALA A 77 -35.80 1.80 6.63
C ALA A 77 -36.10 0.60 7.54
N LEU A 78 -35.19 -0.40 7.58
CA LEU A 78 -35.31 -1.54 8.50
C LEU A 78 -35.24 -1.11 9.95
N VAL A 79 -34.24 -0.28 10.30
CA VAL A 79 -34.04 0.18 11.69
C VAL A 79 -35.20 1.08 12.14
N VAL A 80 -35.64 2.04 11.29
CA VAL A 80 -36.81 2.89 11.63
C VAL A 80 -38.09 2.07 11.63
N GLY A 81 -38.18 1.12 10.71
CA GLY A 81 -39.33 0.20 10.60
C GLY A 81 -39.61 -0.61 11.87
N ASP A 82 -38.55 -0.97 12.61
CA ASP A 82 -38.73 -1.63 13.93
C ASP A 82 -39.62 -0.82 14.86
N GLY A 83 -39.56 0.52 14.82
CA GLY A 83 -40.43 1.39 15.61
C GLY A 83 -41.92 1.33 15.26
N PHE A 84 -42.25 0.85 14.05
CA PHE A 84 -43.63 0.64 13.61
C PHE A 84 -44.10 -0.82 13.80
N VAL A 85 -43.16 -1.75 13.81
CA VAL A 85 -43.44 -3.20 13.82
C VAL A 85 -43.66 -3.72 15.22
N TYR A 86 -42.95 -3.19 16.19
CA TYR A 86 -43.01 -3.63 17.59
C TYR A 86 -43.68 -2.61 18.51
N GLY A 87 -44.28 -3.06 19.60
CA GLY A 87 -44.82 -2.19 20.65
C GLY A 87 -43.74 -1.47 21.45
N PRO A 88 -44.12 -0.44 22.26
CA PRO A 88 -43.17 0.37 23.03
C PRO A 88 -42.28 -0.40 23.99
N ASP A 89 -42.77 -1.48 24.57
CA ASP A 89 -42.03 -2.32 25.53
C ASP A 89 -40.85 -3.06 24.86
N HIS A 90 -40.92 -3.26 23.55
CA HIS A 90 -39.84 -3.95 22.81
C HIS A 90 -38.62 -3.08 22.57
N ALA A 91 -38.77 -1.75 22.51
CA ALA A 91 -37.71 -0.82 22.10
C ALA A 91 -36.41 -0.93 22.92
N PHE A 92 -36.50 -1.21 24.21
CA PHE A 92 -35.39 -1.40 25.14
C PHE A 92 -35.33 -2.79 25.76
N SER A 93 -36.09 -3.77 25.22
CA SER A 93 -36.03 -5.15 25.67
C SER A 93 -34.74 -5.84 25.22
N THR A 94 -34.45 -7.00 25.80
CA THR A 94 -33.36 -7.89 25.36
C THR A 94 -33.74 -8.73 24.14
N SER A 95 -34.98 -8.63 23.67
CA SER A 95 -35.48 -9.36 22.52
C SER A 95 -34.87 -8.84 21.21
N GLN A 96 -34.64 -9.75 20.27
CA GLN A 96 -34.07 -9.38 18.96
C GLN A 96 -35.13 -8.65 18.10
N SER A 97 -34.66 -7.63 17.35
CA SER A 97 -35.49 -6.91 16.37
C SER A 97 -35.06 -7.23 14.93
N LEU A 98 -35.90 -6.96 13.96
CA LEU A 98 -35.62 -7.20 12.55
C LEU A 98 -34.42 -6.41 12.06
N GLY A 99 -34.31 -5.16 12.49
CA GLY A 99 -33.21 -4.25 12.16
C GLY A 99 -31.89 -4.49 12.93
N SER A 100 -31.69 -5.67 13.55
CA SER A 100 -30.53 -5.91 14.42
C SER A 100 -29.22 -6.20 13.66
N VAL A 101 -29.23 -7.01 12.61
CA VAL A 101 -27.99 -7.51 11.97
C VAL A 101 -27.85 -7.04 10.52
N TRP A 102 -28.91 -7.09 9.71
CA TRP A 102 -28.83 -6.78 8.28
C TRP A 102 -28.31 -5.36 7.98
N PRO A 103 -28.60 -4.30 8.76
CA PRO A 103 -28.04 -2.96 8.55
C PRO A 103 -26.53 -2.89 8.61
N LEU A 104 -25.88 -3.82 9.31
CA LEU A 104 -24.41 -3.93 9.31
C LEU A 104 -23.86 -4.22 7.92
N ALA A 105 -24.58 -4.95 7.06
CA ALA A 105 -24.15 -5.21 5.69
C ALA A 105 -23.99 -3.92 4.89
N GLY A 106 -24.93 -2.97 5.01
CA GLY A 106 -24.83 -1.65 4.37
C GLY A 106 -23.66 -0.82 4.90
N ILE A 107 -23.39 -0.86 6.20
CA ILE A 107 -22.24 -0.16 6.82
C ILE A 107 -20.92 -0.78 6.32
N LEU A 108 -20.83 -2.12 6.25
CA LEU A 108 -19.66 -2.82 5.74
C LEU A 108 -19.47 -2.57 4.24
N GLY A 109 -20.54 -2.56 3.45
CA GLY A 109 -20.54 -2.20 2.03
C GLY A 109 -20.01 -0.77 1.81
N ALA A 110 -20.49 0.19 2.61
CA ALA A 110 -19.98 1.55 2.61
C ALA A 110 -18.47 1.61 2.98
N GLY A 111 -18.01 0.75 3.88
CA GLY A 111 -16.60 0.62 4.23
C GLY A 111 -15.72 0.19 3.07
N VAL A 112 -16.21 -0.75 2.28
CA VAL A 112 -15.52 -1.21 1.07
C VAL A 112 -15.54 -0.14 -0.03
N ALA A 113 -16.66 0.55 -0.24
CA ALA A 113 -16.81 1.52 -1.33
C ALA A 113 -16.24 2.91 -1.00
N LEU A 114 -16.53 3.44 0.19
CA LEU A 114 -16.26 4.83 0.60
C LEU A 114 -15.08 4.96 1.59
N GLY A 115 -14.57 3.83 2.05
CA GLY A 115 -13.47 3.78 3.05
C GLY A 115 -13.93 4.07 4.49
N PRO A 116 -12.97 4.24 5.45
CA PRO A 116 -13.30 4.26 6.88
C PRO A 116 -14.14 5.45 7.31
N VAL A 117 -13.95 6.62 6.71
CA VAL A 117 -14.76 7.82 7.05
C VAL A 117 -16.19 7.66 6.56
N GLY A 118 -16.37 7.19 5.31
CA GLY A 118 -17.70 6.93 4.76
C GLY A 118 -18.47 5.88 5.55
N ALA A 119 -17.79 4.80 5.97
CA ALA A 119 -18.37 3.77 6.81
C ALA A 119 -18.73 4.28 8.22
N ALA A 120 -17.88 5.08 8.85
CA ALA A 120 -18.17 5.69 10.14
C ALA A 120 -19.41 6.61 10.08
N LEU A 121 -19.49 7.45 9.05
CA LEU A 121 -20.67 8.32 8.83
C LEU A 121 -21.93 7.51 8.57
N SER A 122 -21.84 6.43 7.78
CA SER A 122 -22.96 5.50 7.56
C SER A 122 -23.39 4.84 8.87
N GLY A 123 -22.44 4.41 9.69
CA GLY A 123 -22.73 3.84 11.02
C GLY A 123 -23.41 4.84 11.96
N ILE A 124 -22.96 6.10 11.99
CA ILE A 124 -23.61 7.16 12.76
C ILE A 124 -25.05 7.37 12.26
N THR A 125 -25.25 7.44 10.94
CA THR A 125 -26.56 7.64 10.34
C THR A 125 -27.52 6.52 10.70
N ILE A 126 -27.11 5.25 10.58
CA ILE A 126 -27.92 4.09 10.95
C ILE A 126 -28.18 4.06 12.46
N GLY A 127 -27.18 4.42 13.29
CA GLY A 127 -27.34 4.55 14.73
C GLY A 127 -28.35 5.64 15.11
N LEU A 128 -28.38 6.76 14.42
CA LEU A 128 -29.40 7.81 14.59
C LEU A 128 -30.80 7.35 14.16
N CYS A 129 -30.90 6.47 13.15
CA CYS A 129 -32.17 5.83 12.78
C CYS A 129 -32.75 5.01 13.92
N ARG A 130 -31.93 4.45 14.81
CA ARG A 130 -32.40 3.78 16.03
C ARG A 130 -33.07 4.75 16.99
N VAL A 131 -32.54 5.99 17.13
CA VAL A 131 -33.17 7.03 17.92
C VAL A 131 -34.55 7.42 17.33
N ALA A 132 -34.60 7.55 16.00
CA ALA A 132 -35.86 7.80 15.29
C ALA A 132 -36.86 6.66 15.47
N ALA A 133 -36.42 5.39 15.43
CA ALA A 133 -37.25 4.23 15.69
C ALA A 133 -37.89 4.28 17.10
N VAL A 134 -37.14 4.61 18.13
CA VAL A 134 -37.64 4.76 19.51
C VAL A 134 -38.65 5.92 19.60
N ALA A 135 -38.36 7.06 18.94
CA ALA A 135 -39.30 8.19 18.89
C ALA A 135 -40.64 7.85 18.21
N VAL A 136 -40.58 7.12 17.08
CA VAL A 136 -41.76 6.66 16.35
C VAL A 136 -42.54 5.62 17.16
N ASN A 137 -41.86 4.74 17.88
CA ASN A 137 -42.44 3.73 18.75
C ASN A 137 -43.15 4.32 19.98
N GLY A 138 -42.79 5.56 20.38
CA GLY A 138 -43.35 6.22 21.55
C GLY A 138 -42.81 5.71 22.89
N ALA A 139 -41.72 4.92 22.87
CA ALA A 139 -41.09 4.41 24.09
C ALA A 139 -40.44 5.55 24.90
N PRO A 140 -40.70 5.68 26.21
CA PRO A 140 -40.15 6.74 26.99
C PRO A 140 -38.62 6.56 27.22
N ILE A 141 -37.88 7.66 27.04
CA ILE A 141 -36.45 7.73 27.38
C ILE A 141 -36.32 8.44 28.71
N ASP A 142 -36.59 7.70 29.76
CA ASP A 142 -36.76 8.18 31.13
C ASP A 142 -35.58 7.85 32.05
N SER A 143 -34.55 7.18 31.56
CA SER A 143 -33.39 6.80 32.36
C SER A 143 -32.06 6.96 31.62
N GLY A 144 -30.98 7.23 32.36
CA GLY A 144 -29.62 7.30 31.82
C GLY A 144 -29.18 6.00 31.13
N GLY A 145 -29.70 4.84 31.57
CA GLY A 145 -29.44 3.56 30.95
C GLY A 145 -29.97 3.47 29.52
N LYS A 146 -31.17 4.01 29.25
CA LYS A 146 -31.77 4.05 27.89
C LYS A 146 -31.01 5.01 26.97
N VAL A 147 -30.59 6.19 27.47
CA VAL A 147 -29.73 7.10 26.75
C VAL A 147 -28.38 6.44 26.41
N LEU A 148 -27.76 5.75 27.36
CA LEU A 148 -26.52 5.03 27.16
C LEU A 148 -26.64 3.93 26.13
N SER A 149 -27.77 3.18 26.13
CA SER A 149 -28.05 2.13 25.13
C SER A 149 -28.11 2.68 23.71
N LEU A 150 -28.79 3.80 23.49
CA LEU A 150 -28.84 4.47 22.19
C LEU A 150 -27.48 4.99 21.74
N THR A 151 -26.76 5.65 22.65
CA THR A 151 -25.41 6.15 22.39
C THR A 151 -24.45 5.02 22.05
N ASN A 152 -24.52 3.90 22.81
CA ASN A 152 -23.69 2.73 22.55
C ASN A 152 -23.95 2.14 21.16
N THR A 153 -25.19 2.12 20.70
CA THR A 153 -25.52 1.65 19.33
C THR A 153 -24.89 2.54 18.27
N ILE A 154 -24.97 3.87 18.42
CA ILE A 154 -24.32 4.81 17.50
C ILE A 154 -22.81 4.61 17.47
N VAL A 155 -22.19 4.56 18.64
CA VAL A 155 -20.73 4.38 18.77
C VAL A 155 -20.29 3.03 18.20
N PHE A 156 -21.02 1.96 18.50
CA PHE A 156 -20.71 0.62 18.00
C PHE A 156 -20.77 0.56 16.45
N TYR A 157 -21.80 1.11 15.82
CA TYR A 157 -21.93 1.15 14.37
C TYR A 157 -20.87 2.05 13.71
N ALA A 158 -20.56 3.20 14.33
CA ALA A 158 -19.53 4.11 13.84
C ALA A 158 -18.13 3.47 13.88
N LEU A 159 -17.75 2.91 15.04
CA LEU A 159 -16.45 2.27 15.23
C LEU A 159 -16.31 0.98 14.41
N GLY A 160 -17.36 0.15 14.38
CA GLY A 160 -17.38 -1.06 13.57
C GLY A 160 -17.24 -0.76 12.09
N GLY A 161 -17.95 0.26 11.60
CA GLY A 161 -17.82 0.76 10.23
C GLY A 161 -16.42 1.30 9.93
N ALA A 162 -15.88 2.15 10.80
CA ALA A 162 -14.53 2.70 10.65
C ALA A 162 -13.47 1.58 10.59
N ALA A 163 -13.55 0.60 11.50
CA ALA A 163 -12.63 -0.53 11.54
C ALA A 163 -12.71 -1.38 10.27
N ALA A 164 -13.92 -1.71 9.81
CA ALA A 164 -14.12 -2.45 8.58
C ALA A 164 -13.58 -1.71 7.34
N GLY A 165 -13.86 -0.41 7.23
CA GLY A 165 -13.33 0.42 6.16
C GLY A 165 -11.82 0.58 6.19
N TYR A 166 -11.22 0.64 7.39
CA TYR A 166 -9.77 0.66 7.57
C TYR A 166 -9.14 -0.67 7.11
N LEU A 167 -9.72 -1.80 7.55
CA LEU A 167 -9.25 -3.13 7.14
C LEU A 167 -9.36 -3.31 5.61
N ALA A 168 -10.47 -2.91 5.00
CA ALA A 168 -10.64 -2.94 3.55
C ALA A 168 -9.58 -2.09 2.82
N ARG A 169 -9.19 -0.94 3.38
CA ARG A 169 -8.11 -0.10 2.84
C ARG A 169 -6.75 -0.79 2.96
N LEU A 170 -6.46 -1.40 4.11
CA LEU A 170 -5.21 -2.11 4.34
C LEU A 170 -5.04 -3.29 3.38
N LEU A 171 -6.10 -4.08 3.20
CA LEU A 171 -6.12 -5.19 2.26
C LEU A 171 -5.86 -4.72 0.81
N ARG A 172 -6.48 -3.62 0.36
CA ARG A 172 -6.24 -3.06 -0.98
C ARG A 172 -4.79 -2.61 -1.18
N ARG A 173 -4.15 -2.01 -0.16
CA ARG A 173 -2.73 -1.62 -0.23
C ARG A 173 -1.83 -2.85 -0.38
N ALA A 174 -2.00 -3.85 0.48
CA ALA A 174 -1.23 -5.09 0.40
C ALA A 174 -1.36 -5.79 -0.97
N GLU A 175 -2.56 -5.76 -1.56
CA GLU A 175 -2.77 -6.29 -2.91
C GLU A 175 -2.06 -5.51 -3.99
N GLY A 176 -2.07 -4.19 -3.91
CA GLY A 176 -1.35 -3.34 -4.84
C GLY A 176 0.15 -3.67 -4.83
N GLU A 177 0.73 -3.86 -3.65
CA GLU A 177 2.13 -4.24 -3.47
C GLU A 177 2.44 -5.61 -4.07
N ILE A 178 1.60 -6.62 -3.78
CA ILE A 178 1.75 -7.98 -4.34
C ILE A 178 1.61 -7.97 -5.85
N SER A 179 0.65 -7.23 -6.40
CA SER A 179 0.43 -7.13 -7.85
C SER A 179 1.60 -6.44 -8.55
N ALA A 180 2.14 -5.37 -7.96
CA ALA A 180 3.32 -4.68 -8.46
C ALA A 180 4.56 -5.57 -8.42
N ALA A 181 4.74 -6.37 -7.34
CA ALA A 181 5.85 -7.32 -7.24
C ALA A 181 5.74 -8.42 -8.30
N ARG A 182 4.56 -9.00 -8.50
CA ARG A 182 4.33 -10.01 -9.55
C ARG A 182 4.56 -9.48 -10.96
N ALA A 183 4.08 -8.27 -11.25
CA ALA A 183 4.31 -7.64 -12.55
C ALA A 183 5.81 -7.43 -12.83
N ARG A 184 6.59 -7.02 -11.83
CA ARG A 184 8.04 -6.88 -11.94
C ARG A 184 8.73 -8.24 -12.20
N GLU A 185 8.31 -9.29 -11.49
CA GLU A 185 8.84 -10.64 -11.67
C GLU A 185 8.54 -11.19 -13.07
N GLU A 186 7.32 -10.97 -13.58
CA GLU A 186 6.92 -11.39 -14.91
C GLU A 186 7.71 -10.68 -16.01
N VAL A 187 7.91 -9.36 -15.88
CA VAL A 187 8.77 -8.57 -16.77
C VAL A 187 10.20 -9.08 -16.73
N ALA A 188 10.75 -9.31 -15.54
CA ALA A 188 12.11 -9.84 -15.40
C ALA A 188 12.27 -11.22 -16.04
N ARG A 189 11.29 -12.11 -15.88
CA ARG A 189 11.29 -13.45 -16.50
C ARG A 189 11.21 -13.35 -18.04
N THR A 190 10.30 -12.52 -18.56
CA THR A 190 10.14 -12.34 -20.02
C THR A 190 11.40 -11.76 -20.66
N LEU A 191 12.05 -10.79 -20.02
CA LEU A 191 13.32 -10.23 -20.48
C LEU A 191 14.46 -11.24 -20.39
N HIS A 192 14.51 -12.03 -19.32
CA HIS A 192 15.51 -13.10 -19.18
C HIS A 192 15.38 -14.15 -20.29
N ASP A 193 14.17 -14.68 -20.52
CA ASP A 193 13.95 -15.80 -21.45
C ASP A 193 13.92 -15.37 -22.91
N GLY A 194 13.45 -14.16 -23.22
CA GLY A 194 13.34 -13.67 -24.58
C GLY A 194 14.57 -12.89 -25.06
N VAL A 195 14.91 -11.82 -24.36
CA VAL A 195 15.94 -10.88 -24.83
C VAL A 195 17.35 -11.40 -24.60
N LEU A 196 17.63 -11.94 -23.38
CA LEU A 196 18.97 -12.47 -23.09
C LEU A 196 19.32 -13.67 -23.95
N GLN A 197 18.35 -14.59 -24.22
CA GLN A 197 18.59 -15.71 -25.15
C GLN A 197 18.83 -15.22 -26.57
N THR A 198 18.10 -14.20 -27.04
CA THR A 198 18.28 -13.63 -28.37
C THR A 198 19.66 -12.97 -28.51
N LEU A 199 20.09 -12.19 -27.53
CA LEU A 199 21.41 -11.55 -27.50
C LEU A 199 22.53 -12.61 -27.48
N ALA A 200 22.40 -13.68 -26.68
CA ALA A 200 23.35 -14.78 -26.67
C ALA A 200 23.44 -15.54 -28.00
N ILE A 201 22.33 -15.69 -28.75
CA ILE A 201 22.33 -16.26 -30.08
C ILE A 201 23.01 -15.34 -31.08
N VAL A 202 22.75 -14.04 -31.03
CA VAL A 202 23.37 -13.01 -31.88
C VAL A 202 24.88 -13.02 -31.63
N GLU A 203 25.33 -13.00 -30.37
CA GLU A 203 26.75 -13.07 -30.00
C GLU A 203 27.44 -14.28 -30.62
N ARG A 204 26.85 -15.48 -30.52
CA ARG A 204 27.44 -16.74 -31.00
C ARG A 204 27.45 -16.86 -32.55
N ARG A 205 26.50 -16.22 -33.25
CA ARG A 205 26.32 -16.31 -34.69
C ARG A 205 26.84 -15.10 -35.48
N ALA A 206 27.22 -14.02 -34.76
CA ALA A 206 27.77 -12.83 -35.40
C ALA A 206 29.12 -13.14 -36.05
N THR A 207 29.21 -12.98 -37.37
CA THR A 207 30.44 -13.02 -38.14
C THR A 207 31.25 -11.73 -38.03
N ASP A 208 30.59 -10.64 -37.64
CA ASP A 208 31.22 -9.33 -37.37
C ASP A 208 31.62 -9.21 -35.90
N PRO A 209 32.92 -9.02 -35.60
CA PRO A 209 33.39 -8.84 -34.21
C PRO A 209 32.82 -7.61 -33.51
N ALA A 210 32.38 -6.57 -34.26
CA ALA A 210 31.74 -5.38 -33.69
C ALA A 210 30.34 -5.70 -33.20
N LEU A 211 29.56 -6.47 -33.97
CA LEU A 211 28.21 -6.91 -33.60
C LEU A 211 28.22 -7.84 -32.38
N ALA A 212 29.19 -8.77 -32.32
CA ALA A 212 29.36 -9.66 -31.18
C ALA A 212 29.70 -8.89 -29.87
N ARG A 213 30.50 -7.83 -29.97
CA ARG A 213 30.80 -6.97 -28.81
C ARG A 213 29.56 -6.20 -28.36
N MET A 214 28.82 -5.60 -29.29
CA MET A 214 27.60 -4.85 -28.97
C MET A 214 26.54 -5.77 -28.31
N ALA A 215 26.36 -6.99 -28.78
CA ALA A 215 25.44 -7.96 -28.19
C ALA A 215 25.85 -8.32 -26.73
N ARG A 216 27.14 -8.52 -26.47
CA ARG A 216 27.68 -8.76 -25.12
C ARG A 216 27.48 -7.57 -24.17
N GLU A 217 27.71 -6.35 -24.65
CA GLU A 217 27.49 -5.14 -23.85
C GLU A 217 26.00 -5.01 -23.50
N GLN A 218 25.10 -5.18 -24.47
CA GLN A 218 23.66 -5.11 -24.24
C GLN A 218 23.16 -6.24 -23.32
N GLU A 219 23.66 -7.45 -23.44
CA GLU A 219 23.34 -8.57 -22.55
C GLU A 219 23.78 -8.25 -21.11
N ARG A 220 24.98 -7.71 -20.95
CA ARG A 220 25.54 -7.33 -19.64
C ARG A 220 24.74 -6.19 -19.00
N ASP A 221 24.43 -5.13 -19.74
CA ASP A 221 23.67 -3.98 -19.27
C ASP A 221 22.24 -4.38 -18.87
N LEU A 222 21.60 -5.25 -19.67
CA LEU A 222 20.28 -5.74 -19.37
C LEU A 222 20.27 -6.66 -18.12
N ARG A 223 21.29 -7.52 -18.01
CA ARG A 223 21.45 -8.40 -16.84
C ARG A 223 21.68 -7.57 -15.56
N GLU A 224 22.51 -6.54 -15.63
CA GLU A 224 22.77 -5.61 -14.52
C GLU A 224 21.49 -4.84 -14.14
N TYR A 225 20.73 -4.37 -15.14
CA TYR A 225 19.43 -3.72 -14.91
C TYR A 225 18.41 -4.66 -14.23
N LEU A 226 18.28 -5.90 -14.71
CA LEU A 226 17.36 -6.90 -14.12
C LEU A 226 17.77 -7.29 -12.70
N PHE A 227 19.05 -7.50 -12.44
CA PHE A 227 19.54 -7.78 -11.08
C PHE A 227 19.52 -6.55 -10.18
N GLY A 228 19.67 -5.35 -10.72
CA GLY A 228 19.47 -4.07 -10.02
C GLY A 228 18.02 -3.89 -9.59
N ILE A 229 17.05 -4.18 -10.46
CA ILE A 229 15.61 -4.15 -10.14
C ILE A 229 15.26 -5.24 -9.12
N ALA A 230 15.79 -6.46 -9.26
CA ALA A 230 15.56 -7.54 -8.31
C ALA A 230 16.11 -7.21 -6.90
N ARG A 231 17.23 -6.49 -6.82
CA ARG A 231 17.81 -6.01 -5.55
C ARG A 231 17.12 -4.77 -4.99
N ALA A 232 16.60 -3.87 -5.84
CA ALA A 232 15.82 -2.70 -5.41
C ALA A 232 14.40 -3.10 -4.92
N GLY A 233 13.92 -4.27 -5.30
CA GLY A 233 12.63 -4.82 -4.87
C GLY A 233 12.72 -5.90 -3.78
N ALA A 234 13.91 -6.41 -3.49
CA ALA A 234 14.11 -7.16 -2.26
C ALA A 234 14.12 -6.13 -1.11
N PRO A 235 13.23 -6.25 -0.09
CA PRO A 235 13.52 -5.62 1.18
C PRO A 235 14.93 -6.09 1.52
N LEU A 236 15.87 -5.16 1.70
CA LEU A 236 17.12 -5.47 2.41
C LEU A 236 16.64 -6.31 3.58
N ALA A 237 17.06 -7.58 3.61
CA ALA A 237 16.60 -8.53 4.61
C ALA A 237 16.47 -7.75 5.90
N ALA A 238 15.27 -7.79 6.49
CA ALA A 238 15.00 -7.19 7.78
C ALA A 238 15.85 -7.93 8.82
N GLY A 239 17.13 -7.65 8.75
CA GLY A 239 18.11 -7.88 9.77
C GLY A 239 18.11 -6.61 10.60
N ASP A 240 17.51 -6.69 11.75
CA ASP A 240 17.46 -5.72 12.83
C ASP A 240 16.88 -4.33 12.49
N ALA A 241 15.67 -4.12 12.95
CA ALA A 241 15.11 -2.80 13.20
C ALA A 241 16.09 -2.03 14.11
N GLY A 242 16.82 -1.05 13.53
CA GLY A 242 17.65 -0.18 14.33
C GLY A 242 19.01 0.23 13.77
N HIS A 243 19.40 -0.10 12.54
CA HIS A 243 20.68 0.38 12.01
C HIS A 243 20.59 1.86 11.61
N THR A 244 21.06 2.69 12.50
CA THR A 244 21.33 4.12 12.30
C THR A 244 22.74 4.35 11.74
N ASP A 245 23.57 3.30 11.68
CA ASP A 245 24.97 3.34 11.23
C ASP A 245 25.11 3.10 9.72
N VAL A 246 25.71 4.06 9.02
CA VAL A 246 25.97 4.00 7.57
C VAL A 246 27.22 3.18 7.21
N GLY A 247 28.10 2.92 8.16
CA GLY A 247 29.40 2.28 7.93
C GLY A 247 29.29 0.85 7.35
N PRO A 248 28.55 -0.08 7.97
CA PRO A 248 28.40 -1.44 7.46
C PRO A 248 27.89 -1.53 6.02
N PRO A 249 26.79 -0.86 5.61
CA PRO A 249 26.33 -0.94 4.23
C PRO A 249 27.29 -0.30 3.22
N LEU A 250 28.03 0.76 3.59
CA LEU A 250 29.04 1.35 2.73
C LEU A 250 30.25 0.42 2.54
N ARG A 251 30.74 -0.22 3.60
CA ARG A 251 31.82 -1.22 3.51
C ARG A 251 31.40 -2.43 2.68
N ALA A 252 30.15 -2.88 2.78
CA ALA A 252 29.63 -3.94 1.95
C ALA A 252 29.56 -3.55 0.46
N ALA A 253 29.23 -2.29 0.15
CA ALA A 253 29.26 -1.77 -1.22
C ALA A 253 30.69 -1.66 -1.76
N ALA A 254 31.62 -1.21 -0.93
CA ALA A 254 33.04 -1.12 -1.26
C ALA A 254 33.64 -2.49 -1.60
N ALA A 255 33.41 -3.51 -0.77
CA ALA A 255 33.89 -4.88 -1.02
C ALA A 255 33.37 -5.42 -2.37
N ARG A 256 32.08 -5.20 -2.70
CA ARG A 256 31.54 -5.61 -4.00
C ARG A 256 32.20 -4.88 -5.18
N CYS A 257 32.52 -3.60 -5.01
CA CYS A 257 33.20 -2.83 -6.04
C CYS A 257 34.63 -3.35 -6.26
N GLU A 258 35.37 -3.62 -5.18
CA GLU A 258 36.73 -4.22 -5.22
C GLU A 258 36.74 -5.57 -5.92
N ASP A 259 35.79 -6.46 -5.54
CA ASP A 259 35.68 -7.81 -6.13
C ASP A 259 35.36 -7.77 -7.63
N HIS A 260 34.59 -6.78 -8.06
CA HIS A 260 34.09 -6.75 -9.45
C HIS A 260 35.01 -5.98 -10.40
N PHE A 261 35.60 -4.89 -9.95
CA PHE A 261 36.40 -3.98 -10.81
C PHE A 261 37.89 -4.01 -10.49
N GLY A 262 38.30 -4.63 -9.37
CA GLY A 262 39.71 -4.64 -8.92
C GLY A 262 40.21 -3.28 -8.42
N SER A 263 39.34 -2.29 -8.30
CA SER A 263 39.64 -0.98 -7.72
C SER A 263 39.80 -1.10 -6.21
N ARG A 264 40.77 -0.42 -5.61
CA ARG A 264 40.88 -0.36 -4.15
C ARG A 264 39.95 0.70 -3.60
N VAL A 265 39.03 0.32 -2.70
CA VAL A 265 38.06 1.24 -2.10
C VAL A 265 38.34 1.45 -0.62
N GLN A 266 38.61 2.67 -0.22
CA GLN A 266 38.79 3.04 1.18
C GLN A 266 37.55 3.75 1.70
N VAL A 267 36.93 3.23 2.79
CA VAL A 267 35.80 3.86 3.45
C VAL A 267 36.21 4.40 4.80
N VAL A 268 36.04 5.70 4.96
CA VAL A 268 36.31 6.44 6.21
C VAL A 268 35.03 7.04 6.69
N VAL A 269 34.62 6.70 7.91
CA VAL A 269 33.38 7.18 8.54
C VAL A 269 33.75 7.83 9.85
N ALA A 270 33.31 9.05 10.09
CA ALA A 270 33.51 9.76 11.35
C ALA A 270 32.73 9.08 12.49
N ASP A 271 33.27 9.13 13.70
CA ASP A 271 32.68 8.46 14.88
C ASP A 271 31.48 9.22 15.47
N ASP A 272 31.29 10.49 15.13
CA ASP A 272 30.32 11.42 15.69
C ASP A 272 29.13 11.69 14.76
N LEU A 273 28.77 10.75 13.88
CA LEU A 273 27.63 10.89 13.01
C LEU A 273 26.31 10.91 13.79
N PRO A 274 25.34 11.74 13.36
CA PRO A 274 24.00 11.69 13.93
C PRO A 274 23.28 10.37 13.58
N ASP A 275 22.35 9.96 14.44
CA ASP A 275 21.47 8.84 14.17
C ASP A 275 20.58 9.12 12.94
N LEU A 276 20.70 8.29 11.91
CA LEU A 276 19.95 8.46 10.67
C LEU A 276 18.74 7.50 10.62
N PRO A 277 17.60 7.96 10.09
CA PRO A 277 16.51 7.07 9.75
C PRO A 277 16.96 5.97 8.77
N PRO A 278 16.43 4.73 8.87
CA PRO A 278 16.82 3.63 7.98
C PRO A 278 16.69 3.94 6.47
N ALA A 279 15.71 4.78 6.11
CA ALA A 279 15.53 5.24 4.73
C ALA A 279 16.72 6.11 4.26
N HIS A 280 17.24 6.99 5.12
CA HIS A 280 18.40 7.83 4.83
C HIS A 280 19.68 7.00 4.68
N VAL A 281 19.89 6.03 5.58
CA VAL A 281 21.01 5.08 5.49
C VAL A 281 20.98 4.31 4.17
N SER A 282 19.81 3.80 3.78
CA SER A 282 19.62 3.04 2.53
C SER A 282 19.86 3.92 1.29
N ALA A 283 19.36 5.15 1.30
CA ALA A 283 19.52 6.09 0.20
C ALA A 283 21.00 6.49 0.00
N LEU A 284 21.70 6.83 1.11
CA LEU A 284 23.11 7.20 1.09
C LEU A 284 24.00 6.05 0.62
N ALA A 285 23.83 4.86 1.20
CA ALA A 285 24.61 3.68 0.85
C ALA A 285 24.36 3.25 -0.61
N GLY A 286 23.11 3.37 -1.10
CA GLY A 286 22.77 3.11 -2.49
C GLY A 286 23.36 4.13 -3.47
N ALA A 287 23.33 5.42 -3.14
CA ALA A 287 23.91 6.49 -3.95
C ALA A 287 25.44 6.42 -4.00
N ALA A 288 26.09 6.21 -2.85
CA ALA A 288 27.54 6.05 -2.78
C ALA A 288 28.00 4.75 -3.48
N GLY A 289 27.23 3.65 -3.35
CA GLY A 289 27.51 2.41 -4.05
C GLY A 289 27.47 2.56 -5.57
N GLU A 290 26.49 3.30 -6.10
CA GLU A 290 26.43 3.62 -7.54
C GLU A 290 27.61 4.49 -8.00
N ALA A 291 28.02 5.46 -7.17
CA ALA A 291 29.21 6.28 -7.47
C ALA A 291 30.48 5.44 -7.53
N MET A 292 30.67 4.47 -6.61
CA MET A 292 31.79 3.53 -6.63
C MET A 292 31.79 2.65 -7.89
N VAL A 293 30.61 2.14 -8.28
CA VAL A 293 30.43 1.33 -9.50
C VAL A 293 30.78 2.17 -10.73
N ASN A 294 30.34 3.42 -10.79
CA ASN A 294 30.66 4.34 -11.91
C ASN A 294 32.15 4.62 -12.02
N ALA A 295 32.85 4.77 -10.88
CA ALA A 295 34.29 4.93 -10.84
C ALA A 295 35.04 3.72 -11.45
N GLY A 296 34.63 2.49 -11.12
CA GLY A 296 35.21 1.29 -11.69
C GLY A 296 34.82 1.06 -13.16
N LYS A 297 33.54 1.23 -13.49
CA LYS A 297 32.97 0.92 -14.82
C LYS A 297 33.38 1.94 -15.89
N HIS A 298 33.31 3.22 -15.56
CA HIS A 298 33.49 4.31 -16.51
C HIS A 298 34.79 5.08 -16.32
N GLY A 299 35.25 5.20 -15.07
CA GLY A 299 36.47 5.92 -14.74
C GLY A 299 37.73 5.09 -14.91
N ALA A 300 37.64 3.75 -14.97
CA ALA A 300 38.77 2.84 -14.86
C ALA A 300 39.67 3.21 -13.63
N ALA A 301 39.03 3.62 -12.55
CA ALA A 301 39.71 4.11 -11.36
C ALA A 301 40.48 2.98 -10.65
N SER A 302 41.72 3.28 -10.23
CA SER A 302 42.53 2.36 -9.43
C SER A 302 42.25 2.51 -7.94
N LYS A 303 41.76 3.68 -7.50
CA LYS A 303 41.45 3.99 -6.12
C LYS A 303 40.18 4.80 -6.02
N VAL A 304 39.34 4.43 -5.05
CA VAL A 304 38.14 5.16 -4.67
C VAL A 304 38.17 5.45 -3.18
N LEU A 305 37.95 6.70 -2.79
CA LEU A 305 37.85 7.12 -1.39
C LEU A 305 36.40 7.52 -1.10
N VAL A 306 35.82 6.88 -0.10
CA VAL A 306 34.51 7.24 0.46
C VAL A 306 34.74 7.86 1.83
N TYR A 307 34.28 9.08 2.02
CA TYR A 307 34.43 9.83 3.26
C TYR A 307 33.07 10.28 3.76
N VAL A 308 32.75 10.04 5.02
CA VAL A 308 31.44 10.38 5.65
C VAL A 308 31.69 11.13 6.94
N GLU A 309 31.07 12.31 7.08
CA GLU A 309 31.18 13.17 8.26
C GLU A 309 29.83 13.86 8.58
N PRO A 310 29.70 14.42 9.81
CA PRO A 310 28.54 15.29 10.12
C PRO A 310 28.56 16.53 9.23
N SER A 311 27.41 16.97 8.75
CA SER A 311 27.23 18.23 8.04
C SER A 311 27.07 19.40 9.01
N GLU A 312 27.54 20.60 8.65
CA GLU A 312 27.35 21.81 9.45
C GLU A 312 25.87 22.12 9.75
N ASP A 313 24.96 21.69 8.89
CA ASP A 313 23.50 21.86 9.02
C ASP A 313 22.83 20.78 9.91
N GLY A 314 23.61 19.92 10.58
CA GLY A 314 23.13 18.89 11.51
C GLY A 314 22.75 17.56 10.87
N GLY A 315 22.96 17.40 9.56
CA GLY A 315 22.78 16.16 8.81
C GLY A 315 24.09 15.41 8.57
N VAL A 316 24.17 14.65 7.47
CA VAL A 316 25.37 13.89 7.08
C VAL A 316 25.84 14.29 5.69
N PHE A 317 27.14 14.49 5.56
CA PHE A 317 27.84 14.67 4.31
C PHE A 317 28.61 13.40 3.95
N CYS A 318 28.55 13.01 2.65
CA CYS A 318 29.34 11.91 2.12
C CYS A 318 30.00 12.34 0.79
N SER A 319 31.28 12.07 0.65
CA SER A 319 32.03 12.25 -0.60
C SER A 319 32.50 10.89 -1.12
N VAL A 320 32.35 10.66 -2.42
CA VAL A 320 32.91 9.52 -3.14
C VAL A 320 33.82 10.08 -4.22
N LYS A 321 35.15 9.91 -4.06
CA LYS A 321 36.15 10.42 -4.97
C LYS A 321 36.97 9.30 -5.59
N ASP A 322 37.14 9.35 -6.91
CA ASP A 322 37.99 8.43 -7.67
C ASP A 322 39.17 9.12 -8.36
N ASP A 323 40.16 8.31 -8.73
CA ASP A 323 41.35 8.71 -9.49
C ASP A 323 41.25 8.33 -10.98
N GLY A 324 40.05 8.12 -11.50
CA GLY A 324 39.81 7.65 -12.86
C GLY A 324 39.94 8.72 -13.95
N ALA A 325 39.48 8.38 -15.15
CA ALA A 325 39.61 9.25 -16.33
C ALA A 325 38.88 10.60 -16.21
N GLY A 326 37.86 10.70 -15.35
CA GLY A 326 36.98 11.85 -15.26
C GLY A 326 36.25 12.15 -16.57
N PHE A 327 35.43 13.20 -16.57
CA PHE A 327 34.66 13.64 -17.75
C PHE A 327 34.34 15.13 -17.65
N ASP A 328 34.04 15.76 -18.77
CA ASP A 328 33.55 17.13 -18.81
C ASP A 328 32.06 17.18 -18.51
N THR A 329 31.72 17.75 -17.37
CA THR A 329 30.32 17.85 -16.89
C THR A 329 29.45 18.78 -17.74
N ALA A 330 30.05 19.68 -18.55
CA ALA A 330 29.32 20.61 -19.40
C ALA A 330 28.92 19.99 -20.75
N THR A 331 29.73 19.05 -21.27
CA THR A 331 29.55 18.48 -22.60
C THR A 331 29.04 17.04 -22.59
N THR A 332 29.22 16.32 -21.48
CA THR A 332 28.76 14.94 -21.34
C THR A 332 27.31 14.92 -20.87
N PRO A 333 26.35 14.42 -21.69
CA PRO A 333 24.98 14.25 -21.22
C PRO A 333 24.97 13.38 -19.94
N GLU A 334 24.27 13.82 -18.91
CA GLU A 334 24.09 13.00 -17.70
C GLU A 334 23.52 11.63 -18.08
N GLY A 335 24.31 10.57 -17.91
CA GLY A 335 23.89 9.20 -18.14
C GLY A 335 22.76 8.81 -17.17
N VAL A 336 21.97 7.78 -17.54
CA VAL A 336 20.83 7.28 -16.77
C VAL A 336 21.23 6.91 -15.32
N GLY A 337 22.48 6.50 -15.08
CA GLY A 337 23.01 6.17 -13.75
C GLY A 337 23.14 7.36 -12.83
N LEU A 338 23.70 8.48 -13.30
CA LEU A 338 23.92 9.68 -12.48
C LEU A 338 22.61 10.43 -12.18
N SER A 339 21.77 10.65 -13.19
CA SER A 339 20.57 11.49 -13.03
C SER A 339 19.40 10.76 -12.34
N ARG A 340 19.18 9.48 -12.64
CA ARG A 340 18.05 8.72 -12.05
C ARG A 340 18.43 7.92 -10.81
N SER A 341 19.62 7.33 -10.76
CA SER A 341 20.00 6.42 -9.67
C SER A 341 20.52 7.17 -8.44
N ILE A 342 21.43 8.13 -8.60
CA ILE A 342 22.01 8.87 -7.47
C ILE A 342 21.10 10.03 -7.04
N ARG A 343 20.77 10.95 -7.96
CA ARG A 343 19.93 12.13 -7.64
C ARG A 343 18.51 11.74 -7.21
N GLY A 344 17.91 10.74 -7.88
CA GLY A 344 16.56 10.27 -7.56
C GLY A 344 16.47 9.72 -6.13
N ARG A 345 17.40 8.84 -5.75
CA ARG A 345 17.44 8.27 -4.39
C ARG A 345 17.64 9.32 -3.30
N MET A 346 18.53 10.28 -3.54
CA MET A 346 18.80 11.34 -2.58
C MET A 346 17.61 12.30 -2.46
N ALA A 347 16.93 12.62 -3.57
CA ALA A 347 15.75 13.48 -3.57
C ALA A 347 14.56 12.84 -2.79
N GLU A 348 14.40 11.51 -2.81
CA GLU A 348 13.35 10.79 -2.05
C GLU A 348 13.46 11.01 -0.53
N VAL A 349 14.66 11.29 -0.04
CA VAL A 349 14.96 11.54 1.38
C VAL A 349 15.29 13.01 1.68
N GLY A 350 15.00 13.93 0.74
CA GLY A 350 15.30 15.36 0.91
C GLY A 350 16.78 15.74 0.80
N GLY A 351 17.61 14.82 0.32
CA GLY A 351 19.05 15.03 0.17
C GLY A 351 19.43 15.78 -1.12
N ARG A 352 20.68 16.24 -1.19
CA ARG A 352 21.26 16.97 -2.32
C ARG A 352 22.49 16.23 -2.87
N VAL A 353 22.73 16.38 -4.17
CA VAL A 353 23.85 15.77 -4.90
C VAL A 353 24.58 16.83 -5.73
N GLU A 354 25.88 16.84 -5.66
CA GLU A 354 26.77 17.60 -6.55
C GLU A 354 27.81 16.65 -7.15
N VAL A 355 28.14 16.81 -8.43
CA VAL A 355 29.16 16.03 -9.12
C VAL A 355 30.22 16.97 -9.67
N ARG A 356 31.45 16.71 -9.30
CA ARG A 356 32.65 17.44 -9.78
C ARG A 356 33.52 16.48 -10.56
N SER A 357 33.78 16.76 -11.82
CA SER A 357 34.63 15.95 -12.68
C SER A 357 35.33 16.83 -13.72
N ALA A 358 36.53 16.46 -14.09
CA ALA A 358 37.24 17.01 -15.23
C ALA A 358 38.09 15.92 -15.90
N PRO A 359 38.29 15.97 -17.24
CA PRO A 359 39.09 14.98 -17.94
C PRO A 359 40.52 14.84 -17.31
N GLY A 360 40.87 13.60 -16.97
CA GLY A 360 42.15 13.25 -16.34
C GLY A 360 42.27 13.57 -14.84
N GLN A 361 41.20 14.04 -14.19
CA GLN A 361 41.25 14.41 -12.76
C GLN A 361 40.31 13.52 -11.88
N GLY A 362 39.73 12.47 -12.46
CA GLY A 362 38.76 11.63 -11.76
C GLY A 362 37.41 12.31 -11.57
N THR A 363 36.59 11.70 -10.71
CA THR A 363 35.25 12.21 -10.37
C THR A 363 35.05 12.26 -8.87
N GLU A 364 34.40 13.29 -8.37
CA GLU A 364 33.95 13.42 -7.00
C GLU A 364 32.44 13.65 -6.92
N VAL A 365 31.77 12.73 -6.25
CA VAL A 365 30.30 12.80 -6.01
C VAL A 365 30.09 13.18 -4.56
N LEU A 366 29.42 14.32 -4.34
CA LEU A 366 29.13 14.91 -3.05
C LEU A 366 27.64 14.74 -2.74
N LEU A 367 27.34 14.16 -1.59
CA LEU A 367 25.99 13.78 -1.13
C LEU A 367 25.72 14.44 0.22
N TRP A 368 24.59 15.10 0.37
CA TRP A 368 24.15 15.68 1.64
C TRP A 368 22.78 15.12 2.01
N LEU A 369 22.66 14.67 3.26
CA LEU A 369 21.40 14.34 3.91
C LEU A 369 21.05 15.38 4.97
N PRO A 370 19.77 15.75 5.11
CA PRO A 370 19.33 16.67 6.16
C PRO A 370 19.34 16.02 7.54
#